data_e38b97a06088e606ef13b2344b85a38b
#
_entry.id   e38b97a06088e606ef13b2344b85a38b
#
_cell.length_a   1.000
_cell.length_b   1.000
_cell.length_c   1.000
_cell.angle_alpha   90.00
_cell.angle_beta   90.00
_cell.angle_gamma   90.00
#
_symmetry.space_group_name_H-M   'P 1'
#
loop_
_entity.id
_entity.type
_entity.pdbx_description
1 polymer ?
#
loop_
_entity_poly.entity_id
_entity_poly.type
_entity_poly.pdbx_seq_one_letter_code
_entity_poly.pdbx_strand_id
1 'polypeptide(L)'
;MRTKTALFFLAAFLLLASCATQPTIAPGPLGEAQLKLTEARSLTKPTETRIVGYFEAAEIAEQEAESQSADTAIKQQAKETYNNAGTEVTVLLEEADGGKYWNHNMRIGTYDVQFQQSKGNGLWSPGFFDQLKPAKESDHKHLRIWVHGPGFGGTLVGIRKGRPDDPFAPKVGYACPITTTLDFSSRQRTKGSAHSVAIALHNPTLQQTVRLGDKTQPLAYDLSAPLGHYPRANSAVMAIRGLLRADKISQRVGLYMVEPYDPNRIPIVLVHGLLSTPHMWFNIVNAVRADPELRSRYQFWVFYYPTANPILLSAWALRNDLAAAERLYHPKHGIVLVGHSMGGLVSRMQAVDTGRVLWDEVFDQNADALYAKLPDDNLIKQTLVFRSDPDVKRIVFICVPHRGSGLALGLVGMLGNGLIMVPRNVAVTIRTTLGNSFERLTGVKTPTSIRGLSPRSPVLIGLNKLPIKAPHHSIIGDRGRGDSPNSSDGVVPYRSAHLDSAQSEKIIPYGHGGYQSPESIAELLRILRLHLGLKAEPAHKMAASQ
;
A
#
# COMPACT_ATOMS: atom_id res chain seq x y z
N MET A 1 38.25 -69.68 -12.33
CA MET A 1 38.63 -69.05 -13.62
C MET A 1 37.66 -67.93 -13.92
N ARG A 2 38.08 -66.75 -13.87
CA ARG A 2 37.79 -65.49 -14.58
C ARG A 2 38.10 -64.30 -13.69
N THR A 3 39.16 -63.67 -14.06
CA THR A 3 39.80 -62.50 -13.50
C THR A 3 38.88 -61.27 -13.52
N LYS A 4 38.80 -60.56 -12.38
CA LYS A 4 38.20 -59.22 -12.29
C LYS A 4 39.30 -58.19 -12.39
N THR A 5 39.29 -57.47 -13.51
CA THR A 5 40.14 -56.31 -13.74
C THR A 5 39.51 -55.10 -13.06
N ALA A 6 40.18 -54.52 -12.09
CA ALA A 6 39.79 -53.27 -11.43
C ALA A 6 40.27 -52.08 -12.29
N LEU A 7 39.38 -51.27 -12.78
CA LEU A 7 39.67 -49.98 -13.40
C LEU A 7 39.72 -48.89 -12.32
N PHE A 8 40.89 -48.34 -12.07
CA PHE A 8 41.09 -47.13 -11.28
C PHE A 8 40.68 -45.92 -12.13
N PHE A 9 39.56 -45.25 -11.77
CA PHE A 9 39.25 -43.92 -12.25
C PHE A 9 39.93 -42.88 -11.36
N LEU A 10 40.95 -42.25 -11.94
CA LEU A 10 41.62 -41.09 -11.36
C LEU A 10 40.69 -39.87 -11.56
N ALA A 11 39.96 -39.49 -10.54
CA ALA A 11 39.17 -38.24 -10.56
C ALA A 11 40.11 -37.05 -10.36
N ALA A 12 40.44 -36.38 -11.43
CA ALA A 12 41.08 -35.08 -11.35
C ALA A 12 40.08 -34.04 -10.82
N PHE A 13 40.22 -33.62 -9.58
CA PHE A 13 39.55 -32.47 -9.01
C PHE A 13 40.14 -31.22 -9.68
N LEU A 14 39.45 -30.70 -10.69
CA LEU A 14 39.65 -29.34 -11.17
C LEU A 14 39.10 -28.40 -10.08
N LEU A 15 39.98 -27.86 -9.28
CA LEU A 15 39.76 -26.67 -8.47
C LEU A 15 39.51 -25.51 -9.47
N LEU A 16 38.25 -25.28 -9.82
CA LEU A 16 37.80 -24.01 -10.33
C LEU A 16 37.93 -23.00 -9.18
N ALA A 17 39.10 -22.38 -9.06
CA ALA A 17 39.26 -21.16 -8.31
C ALA A 17 38.30 -20.15 -8.95
N SER A 18 37.13 -19.97 -8.35
CA SER A 18 36.29 -18.80 -8.60
C SER A 18 37.17 -17.59 -8.26
N CYS A 19 37.76 -16.96 -9.26
CA CYS A 19 38.26 -15.61 -9.12
C CYS A 19 37.05 -14.72 -8.82
N ALA A 20 36.64 -14.65 -7.56
CA ALA A 20 35.91 -13.50 -7.08
C ALA A 20 36.85 -12.32 -7.35
N THR A 21 36.56 -11.55 -8.40
CA THR A 21 37.22 -10.28 -8.64
C THR A 21 37.05 -9.47 -7.37
N GLN A 22 38.13 -9.34 -6.59
CA GLN A 22 38.14 -8.38 -5.49
C GLN A 22 37.72 -7.05 -6.10
N PRO A 23 36.77 -6.32 -5.50
CA PRO A 23 36.40 -5.02 -6.02
C PRO A 23 37.68 -4.19 -6.08
N THR A 24 38.03 -3.74 -7.28
CA THR A 24 39.17 -2.86 -7.50
C THR A 24 38.90 -1.59 -6.73
N ILE A 25 39.64 -1.39 -5.61
CA ILE A 25 39.55 -0.17 -4.82
C ILE A 25 39.97 0.97 -5.74
N ALA A 26 39.11 1.98 -5.88
CA ALA A 26 39.39 3.16 -6.67
C ALA A 26 40.65 3.90 -6.10
N PRO A 27 41.48 4.53 -6.92
CA PRO A 27 42.58 5.35 -6.41
C PRO A 27 42.06 6.64 -5.76
N GLY A 28 42.83 7.19 -4.80
CA GLY A 28 42.53 8.48 -4.19
C GLY A 28 41.44 8.43 -3.09
N PRO A 29 40.78 9.57 -2.83
CA PRO A 29 39.82 9.70 -1.72
C PRO A 29 38.66 8.71 -1.77
N LEU A 30 38.15 8.41 -2.95
CA LEU A 30 37.08 7.40 -3.12
C LEU A 30 37.54 6.01 -2.64
N GLY A 31 38.75 5.60 -2.94
CA GLY A 31 39.31 4.32 -2.48
C GLY A 31 39.45 4.28 -0.97
N GLU A 32 39.88 5.38 -0.37
CA GLU A 32 39.95 5.52 1.09
C GLU A 32 38.55 5.39 1.72
N ALA A 33 37.53 6.07 1.19
CA ALA A 33 36.16 5.98 1.67
C ALA A 33 35.62 4.54 1.57
N GLN A 34 35.88 3.84 0.47
CA GLN A 34 35.45 2.45 0.27
C GLN A 34 36.16 1.47 1.23
N LEU A 35 37.44 1.71 1.53
CA LEU A 35 38.20 0.94 2.52
C LEU A 35 37.60 1.14 3.91
N LYS A 36 37.40 2.38 4.33
CA LYS A 36 36.76 2.72 5.62
C LYS A 36 35.37 2.08 5.76
N LEU A 37 34.55 2.12 4.71
CA LEU A 37 33.24 1.47 4.68
C LEU A 37 33.36 -0.04 4.85
N THR A 38 34.31 -0.67 4.18
CA THR A 38 34.55 -2.13 4.27
C THR A 38 35.01 -2.51 5.68
N GLU A 39 35.92 -1.73 6.26
CA GLU A 39 36.40 -1.95 7.63
C GLU A 39 35.30 -1.73 8.69
N ALA A 40 34.42 -0.75 8.50
CA ALA A 40 33.30 -0.47 9.40
C ALA A 40 32.28 -1.62 9.44
N ARG A 41 32.17 -2.42 8.38
CA ARG A 41 31.30 -3.61 8.31
C ARG A 41 31.82 -4.78 9.13
N SER A 42 33.09 -4.79 9.55
CA SER A 42 33.67 -5.89 10.31
C SER A 42 33.04 -6.00 11.70
N LEU A 43 32.37 -7.13 11.95
CA LEU A 43 31.71 -7.42 13.24
C LEU A 43 32.70 -7.67 14.37
N THR A 44 33.99 -7.83 14.07
CA THR A 44 35.06 -8.02 15.08
C THR A 44 35.49 -6.71 15.72
N LYS A 45 35.15 -5.55 15.13
CA LYS A 45 35.47 -4.22 15.69
C LYS A 45 34.41 -3.79 16.70
N PRO A 46 34.79 -3.03 17.75
CA PRO A 46 33.85 -2.41 18.68
C PRO A 46 32.82 -1.52 17.96
N THR A 47 31.61 -1.46 18.49
CA THR A 47 30.50 -0.68 17.91
C THR A 47 30.88 0.77 17.62
N GLU A 48 31.50 1.48 18.58
CA GLU A 48 31.93 2.87 18.40
C GLU A 48 32.95 3.02 17.27
N THR A 49 33.91 2.09 17.17
CA THR A 49 34.89 2.11 16.08
C THR A 49 34.23 1.93 14.71
N ARG A 50 33.20 1.07 14.64
CA ARG A 50 32.42 0.89 13.42
C ARG A 50 31.63 2.15 13.05
N ILE A 51 30.96 2.79 14.02
CA ILE A 51 30.21 4.04 13.80
C ILE A 51 31.14 5.13 13.27
N VAL A 52 32.32 5.33 13.89
CA VAL A 52 33.32 6.28 13.44
C VAL A 52 33.78 5.97 12.01
N GLY A 53 34.07 4.71 11.70
CA GLY A 53 34.48 4.29 10.35
C GLY A 53 33.42 4.58 9.29
N TYR A 54 32.13 4.42 9.61
CA TYR A 54 31.03 4.79 8.70
C TYR A 54 30.95 6.32 8.50
N PHE A 55 31.13 7.12 9.55
CA PHE A 55 31.14 8.57 9.42
C PHE A 55 32.33 9.05 8.59
N GLU A 56 33.53 8.52 8.82
CA GLU A 56 34.72 8.82 8.01
C GLU A 56 34.50 8.47 6.53
N ALA A 57 33.96 7.27 6.25
CA ALA A 57 33.63 6.86 4.89
C ALA A 57 32.63 7.81 4.22
N ALA A 58 31.58 8.21 4.94
CA ALA A 58 30.57 9.13 4.42
C ALA A 58 31.11 10.53 4.20
N GLU A 59 31.90 11.06 5.13
CA GLU A 59 32.49 12.41 5.03
C GLU A 59 33.44 12.52 3.82
N ILE A 60 34.32 11.54 3.62
CA ILE A 60 35.22 11.49 2.47
C ILE A 60 34.44 11.36 1.18
N ALA A 61 33.43 10.47 1.16
CA ALA A 61 32.61 10.22 -0.02
C ALA A 61 31.74 11.44 -0.40
N GLU A 62 31.19 12.19 0.58
CA GLU A 62 30.47 13.44 0.32
C GLU A 62 31.38 14.46 -0.37
N GLN A 63 32.60 14.64 0.15
CA GLN A 63 33.59 15.59 -0.41
C GLN A 63 33.95 15.22 -1.85
N GLU A 64 34.17 13.92 -2.13
CA GLU A 64 34.54 13.46 -3.45
C GLU A 64 33.36 13.55 -4.45
N ALA A 65 32.13 13.27 -4.00
CA ALA A 65 30.93 13.45 -4.82
C ALA A 65 30.69 14.91 -5.22
N GLU A 66 31.16 15.85 -4.41
CA GLU A 66 31.04 17.29 -4.64
C GLU A 66 32.28 17.92 -5.31
N SER A 67 33.37 17.17 -5.44
CA SER A 67 34.63 17.64 -6.00
C SER A 67 34.48 18.14 -7.44
N GLN A 68 35.08 19.26 -7.78
CA GLN A 68 35.11 19.78 -9.15
C GLN A 68 36.06 18.99 -10.04
N SER A 69 37.07 18.35 -9.46
CA SER A 69 38.11 17.60 -10.19
C SER A 69 37.74 16.17 -10.50
N ALA A 70 36.75 15.58 -9.79
CA ALA A 70 36.32 14.22 -10.01
C ALA A 70 35.44 14.09 -11.27
N ASP A 71 35.64 13.02 -12.03
CA ASP A 71 34.78 12.70 -13.15
C ASP A 71 33.38 12.20 -12.71
N THR A 72 32.46 12.09 -13.66
CA THR A 72 31.07 11.71 -13.38
C THR A 72 30.94 10.30 -12.76
N ALA A 73 31.78 9.35 -13.17
CA ALA A 73 31.75 7.99 -12.66
C ALA A 73 32.25 7.94 -11.20
N ILE A 74 33.32 8.65 -10.91
CA ILE A 74 33.86 8.79 -9.54
C ILE A 74 32.81 9.45 -8.64
N LYS A 75 32.19 10.56 -9.07
CA LYS A 75 31.10 11.22 -8.31
C LYS A 75 29.94 10.30 -8.03
N GLN A 76 29.54 9.47 -8.98
CA GLN A 76 28.44 8.51 -8.80
C GLN A 76 28.83 7.43 -7.77
N GLN A 77 30.03 6.86 -7.87
CA GLN A 77 30.51 5.86 -6.91
C GLN A 77 30.70 6.44 -5.51
N ALA A 78 31.17 7.69 -5.41
CA ALA A 78 31.28 8.40 -4.14
C ALA A 78 29.90 8.61 -3.49
N LYS A 79 28.89 9.01 -4.27
CA LYS A 79 27.50 9.13 -3.80
C LYS A 79 26.95 7.79 -3.31
N GLU A 80 27.21 6.69 -4.02
CA GLU A 80 26.80 5.34 -3.61
C GLU A 80 27.49 4.93 -2.30
N THR A 81 28.78 5.25 -2.13
CA THR A 81 29.53 5.00 -0.90
C THR A 81 28.96 5.79 0.27
N TYR A 82 28.65 7.08 0.08
CA TYR A 82 27.96 7.91 1.07
C TYR A 82 26.60 7.35 1.47
N ASN A 83 25.77 6.97 0.48
CA ASN A 83 24.43 6.44 0.71
C ASN A 83 24.48 5.11 1.49
N ASN A 84 25.42 4.23 1.16
CA ASN A 84 25.60 2.96 1.87
C ASN A 84 26.09 3.19 3.30
N ALA A 85 27.08 4.06 3.51
CA ALA A 85 27.57 4.40 4.84
C ALA A 85 26.46 5.01 5.71
N GLY A 86 25.69 5.96 5.14
CA GLY A 86 24.54 6.57 5.82
C GLY A 86 23.46 5.55 6.19
N THR A 87 23.10 4.64 5.28
CA THR A 87 22.15 3.57 5.57
C THR A 87 22.62 2.68 6.72
N GLU A 88 23.86 2.19 6.64
CA GLU A 88 24.39 1.20 7.57
C GLU A 88 24.68 1.80 8.95
N VAL A 89 25.19 3.03 9.02
CA VAL A 89 25.40 3.68 10.32
C VAL A 89 24.08 4.04 11.01
N THR A 90 23.07 4.47 10.25
CA THR A 90 21.77 4.83 10.84
C THR A 90 21.10 3.62 11.49
N VAL A 91 21.14 2.44 10.82
CA VAL A 91 20.65 1.19 11.40
C VAL A 91 21.49 0.76 12.61
N LEU A 92 22.82 0.86 12.50
CA LEU A 92 23.72 0.50 13.62
C LEU A 92 23.48 1.39 14.85
N LEU A 93 23.28 2.70 14.67
CA LEU A 93 22.98 3.62 15.77
C LEU A 93 21.64 3.28 16.46
N GLU A 94 20.64 2.83 15.71
CA GLU A 94 19.33 2.47 16.24
C GLU A 94 19.37 1.13 16.98
N GLU A 95 20.03 0.12 16.42
CA GLU A 95 19.99 -1.26 16.96
C GLU A 95 21.01 -1.51 18.07
N ALA A 96 22.17 -0.81 18.05
CA ALA A 96 23.28 -1.17 18.91
C ALA A 96 23.04 -0.81 20.38
N ASP A 97 23.49 -1.73 21.26
CA ASP A 97 23.49 -1.56 22.73
C ASP A 97 22.13 -1.10 23.29
N GLY A 98 21.02 -1.61 22.71
CA GLY A 98 19.67 -1.29 23.13
C GLY A 98 19.24 0.16 22.84
N GLY A 99 19.78 0.77 21.78
CA GLY A 99 19.49 2.14 21.39
C GLY A 99 20.30 3.20 22.12
N LYS A 100 21.41 2.82 22.73
CA LYS A 100 22.32 3.72 23.44
C LYS A 100 22.77 4.91 22.59
N TYR A 101 22.90 4.70 21.28
CA TYR A 101 23.43 5.70 20.34
C TYR A 101 22.31 6.40 19.55
N TRP A 102 21.05 6.24 19.94
CA TRP A 102 19.90 6.69 19.14
C TRP A 102 19.13 7.84 19.76
N ASN A 103 18.72 8.80 18.92
CA ASN A 103 17.75 9.86 19.22
C ASN A 103 18.17 10.86 20.31
N HIS A 104 19.45 11.02 20.58
CA HIS A 104 19.98 12.09 21.45
C HIS A 104 21.37 12.53 20.99
N ASN A 105 21.71 13.79 21.28
CA ASN A 105 23.01 14.33 20.92
C ASN A 105 24.09 13.73 21.83
N MET A 106 25.21 13.31 21.23
CA MET A 106 26.31 12.69 21.96
C MET A 106 27.62 12.81 21.21
N ARG A 107 28.70 12.50 21.90
CA ARG A 107 30.03 12.31 21.30
C ARG A 107 30.30 10.82 21.09
N ILE A 108 30.73 10.48 19.86
CA ILE A 108 31.15 9.11 19.50
C ILE A 108 32.52 9.23 18.84
N GLY A 109 33.59 8.79 19.54
CA GLY A 109 34.95 8.96 19.10
C GLY A 109 35.28 10.42 18.82
N THR A 110 35.61 10.74 17.58
CA THR A 110 35.97 12.09 17.12
C THR A 110 34.78 12.92 16.62
N TYR A 111 33.54 12.38 16.67
CA TYR A 111 32.34 13.04 16.13
C TYR A 111 31.39 13.50 17.23
N ASP A 112 30.92 14.75 17.12
CA ASP A 112 29.76 15.28 17.84
C ASP A 112 28.51 15.00 17.00
N VAL A 113 27.74 14.00 17.41
CA VAL A 113 26.55 13.51 16.69
C VAL A 113 25.31 14.26 17.14
N GLN A 114 24.55 14.78 16.20
CA GLN A 114 23.30 15.49 16.43
C GLN A 114 22.16 14.87 15.60
N PHE A 115 20.99 14.69 16.20
CA PHE A 115 19.79 14.21 15.50
C PHE A 115 18.86 15.38 15.21
N GLN A 116 18.54 15.59 13.94
CA GLN A 116 17.55 16.58 13.56
C GLN A 116 16.15 16.09 13.93
N GLN A 117 15.43 16.91 14.70
CA GLN A 117 14.04 16.64 15.06
C GLN A 117 13.08 17.25 14.02
N SER A 118 11.94 16.61 13.81
CA SER A 118 10.91 17.13 12.91
C SER A 118 10.40 18.48 13.43
N LYS A 119 10.45 19.49 12.55
CA LYS A 119 9.84 20.81 12.78
C LYS A 119 8.68 21.08 11.82
N GLY A 120 8.15 20.04 11.17
CA GLY A 120 7.09 20.13 10.16
C GLY A 120 7.18 19.03 9.11
N ASN A 121 6.41 19.17 8.03
CA ASN A 121 6.30 18.19 6.97
C ASN A 121 7.63 18.03 6.22
N GLY A 122 8.18 16.84 6.17
CA GLY A 122 9.38 16.51 5.40
C GLY A 122 10.45 15.78 6.18
N LEU A 123 10.48 15.88 7.52
CA LEU A 123 11.37 15.12 8.38
C LEU A 123 10.57 14.20 9.32
N TRP A 124 11.11 13.01 9.54
CA TRP A 124 10.68 12.11 10.62
C TRP A 124 11.52 12.41 11.88
N SER A 125 10.90 12.42 13.04
CA SER A 125 11.66 12.39 14.31
C SER A 125 12.28 11.00 14.48
N PRO A 126 13.56 10.88 14.89
CA PRO A 126 14.22 9.58 15.06
C PRO A 126 13.44 8.62 15.97
N GLY A 127 12.87 9.09 17.07
CA GLY A 127 12.05 8.28 17.98
C GLY A 127 10.62 7.94 17.49
N PHE A 128 10.29 8.29 16.24
CA PHE A 128 8.97 7.98 15.68
C PHE A 128 8.83 6.50 15.31
N PHE A 129 9.91 5.86 14.89
CA PHE A 129 9.94 4.45 14.46
C PHE A 129 10.45 3.54 15.57
N ASP A 130 9.93 2.31 15.59
CA ASP A 130 10.36 1.26 16.51
C ASP A 130 11.48 0.39 15.91
N GLN A 131 11.70 0.48 14.58
CA GLN A 131 12.76 -0.24 13.88
C GLN A 131 13.07 0.44 12.54
N LEU A 132 14.33 0.42 12.14
CA LEU A 132 14.80 0.82 10.82
C LEU A 132 15.41 -0.39 10.08
N LYS A 133 15.15 -0.48 8.77
CA LYS A 133 15.72 -1.52 7.89
C LYS A 133 16.23 -0.91 6.61
N PRO A 134 17.34 -1.41 6.04
CA PRO A 134 17.74 -1.00 4.69
C PRO A 134 16.64 -1.30 3.66
N ALA A 135 16.31 -0.35 2.79
CA ALA A 135 15.28 -0.53 1.76
C ALA A 135 15.59 -1.72 0.83
N LYS A 136 16.88 -1.95 0.54
CA LYS A 136 17.36 -3.06 -0.30
C LYS A 136 17.01 -4.46 0.23
N GLU A 137 16.69 -4.59 1.52
CA GLU A 137 16.31 -5.88 2.14
C GLU A 137 14.82 -6.18 2.03
N SER A 138 14.01 -5.25 1.49
CA SER A 138 12.58 -5.45 1.32
C SER A 138 12.27 -6.42 0.18
N ASP A 139 11.32 -7.33 0.40
CA ASP A 139 10.82 -8.23 -0.66
C ASP A 139 9.82 -7.50 -1.56
N HIS A 140 10.30 -6.99 -2.68
CA HIS A 140 9.52 -6.27 -3.68
C HIS A 140 9.43 -6.98 -5.05
N LYS A 141 9.93 -8.20 -5.17
CA LYS A 141 9.97 -8.98 -6.43
C LYS A 141 8.61 -9.16 -7.11
N HIS A 142 7.53 -8.91 -6.40
CA HIS A 142 6.16 -9.03 -6.89
C HIS A 142 5.56 -7.73 -7.41
N LEU A 143 6.20 -6.61 -7.14
CA LEU A 143 5.75 -5.31 -7.62
C LEU A 143 6.16 -5.15 -9.09
N ARG A 144 5.19 -4.83 -9.93
CA ARG A 144 5.44 -4.54 -11.36
C ARG A 144 5.92 -3.11 -11.57
N ILE A 145 5.59 -2.23 -10.65
CA ILE A 145 5.96 -0.82 -10.63
C ILE A 145 6.81 -0.62 -9.40
N TRP A 146 8.05 -0.21 -9.64
CA TRP A 146 8.98 0.12 -8.57
C TRP A 146 9.35 1.60 -8.63
N VAL A 147 9.12 2.31 -7.55
CA VAL A 147 9.29 3.76 -7.47
C VAL A 147 10.48 4.08 -6.58
N HIS A 148 11.62 4.27 -7.21
CA HIS A 148 12.86 4.66 -6.57
C HIS A 148 13.59 5.68 -7.45
N GLY A 149 14.52 6.43 -6.87
CA GLY A 149 15.30 7.37 -7.64
C GLY A 149 16.66 7.67 -7.01
N PRO A 150 17.64 7.99 -7.86
CA PRO A 150 18.98 8.34 -7.43
C PRO A 150 19.00 9.70 -6.72
N GLY A 151 19.94 9.87 -5.81
CA GLY A 151 20.15 11.11 -5.07
C GLY A 151 21.15 10.91 -3.93
N PHE A 152 21.19 11.86 -3.02
CA PHE A 152 21.94 11.74 -1.78
C PHE A 152 21.06 11.19 -0.67
N GLY A 153 21.64 10.37 0.19
CA GLY A 153 21.05 9.77 1.36
C GLY A 153 20.78 8.28 1.24
N GLY A 154 20.89 7.61 2.37
CA GLY A 154 20.65 6.19 2.49
C GLY A 154 19.16 5.86 2.57
N THR A 155 18.66 4.94 1.75
CA THR A 155 17.24 4.57 1.74
C THR A 155 16.93 3.49 2.77
N LEU A 156 15.92 3.75 3.59
CA LEU A 156 15.47 2.91 4.69
C LEU A 156 13.95 2.69 4.65
N VAL A 157 13.50 1.65 5.32
CA VAL A 157 12.12 1.43 5.71
C VAL A 157 12.02 1.59 7.22
N GLY A 158 11.27 2.58 7.68
CA GLY A 158 10.93 2.78 9.08
C GLY A 158 9.67 2.02 9.44
N ILE A 159 9.74 1.18 10.47
CA ILE A 159 8.62 0.40 10.97
C ILE A 159 8.13 1.01 12.28
N ARG A 160 6.83 1.35 12.32
CA ARG A 160 6.16 1.82 13.53
C ARG A 160 5.05 0.86 13.89
N LYS A 161 5.15 0.22 15.03
CA LYS A 161 4.12 -0.68 15.56
C LYS A 161 2.82 0.07 15.82
N GLY A 162 1.68 -0.60 15.62
CA GLY A 162 0.39 -0.04 15.99
C GLY A 162 0.33 0.26 17.49
N ARG A 163 -0.28 1.38 17.85
CA ARG A 163 -0.46 1.83 19.23
C ARG A 163 -1.94 1.80 19.60
N PRO A 164 -2.30 1.70 20.89
CA PRO A 164 -3.71 1.65 21.32
C PRO A 164 -4.54 2.87 20.91
N ASP A 165 -3.90 4.03 20.77
CA ASP A 165 -4.49 5.30 20.32
C ASP A 165 -4.60 5.42 18.79
N ASP A 166 -4.11 4.43 18.04
CA ASP A 166 -4.15 4.37 16.57
C ASP A 166 -4.89 3.11 16.08
N PRO A 167 -6.24 3.12 16.12
CA PRO A 167 -7.06 1.95 15.79
C PRO A 167 -6.99 1.53 14.32
N PHE A 168 -6.51 2.41 13.43
CA PHE A 168 -6.41 2.16 12.00
C PHE A 168 -4.99 1.73 11.55
N ALA A 169 -4.07 1.56 12.48
CA ALA A 169 -2.76 1.01 12.20
C ALA A 169 -2.87 -0.47 11.77
N PRO A 170 -2.15 -0.91 10.72
CA PRO A 170 -2.04 -2.32 10.41
C PRO A 170 -1.49 -3.10 11.60
N LYS A 171 -1.95 -4.34 11.82
CA LYS A 171 -1.46 -5.18 12.94
C LYS A 171 0.05 -5.42 12.91
N VAL A 172 0.65 -5.41 11.72
CA VAL A 172 2.12 -5.52 11.55
C VAL A 172 2.82 -4.17 11.72
N GLY A 173 2.08 -3.10 11.96
CA GLY A 173 2.57 -1.73 12.03
C GLY A 173 2.60 -1.03 10.67
N TYR A 174 2.91 0.25 10.70
CA TYR A 174 3.19 1.04 9.51
C TYR A 174 4.59 0.74 8.98
N ALA A 175 4.73 0.79 7.66
CA ALA A 175 6.01 0.82 7.00
C ALA A 175 6.12 2.10 6.16
N CYS A 176 7.10 2.95 6.47
CA CYS A 176 7.27 4.26 5.85
C CYS A 176 8.60 4.34 5.11
N PRO A 177 8.64 5.01 3.95
CA PRO A 177 9.90 5.30 3.29
C PRO A 177 10.66 6.38 4.06
N ILE A 178 11.95 6.17 4.21
CA ILE A 178 12.88 7.09 4.86
C ILE A 178 14.10 7.24 3.97
N THR A 179 14.65 8.44 3.95
CA THR A 179 16.00 8.68 3.46
C THR A 179 16.81 9.35 4.57
N THR A 180 17.87 8.69 5.00
CA THR A 180 18.80 9.26 5.99
C THR A 180 19.89 10.06 5.32
N THR A 181 20.23 11.21 5.87
CA THR A 181 21.39 12.00 5.45
C THR A 181 22.28 12.32 6.61
N LEU A 182 23.56 12.44 6.32
CA LEU A 182 24.63 12.84 7.23
C LEU A 182 25.17 14.18 6.74
N ASP A 183 24.99 15.25 7.48
CA ASP A 183 25.49 16.57 7.13
C ASP A 183 26.73 16.91 7.97
N PHE A 184 27.87 17.05 7.32
CA PHE A 184 29.16 17.38 7.92
C PHE A 184 29.51 18.87 7.79
N SER A 185 28.56 19.72 7.40
CA SER A 185 28.79 21.11 6.99
C SER A 185 29.13 22.09 8.12
N SER A 186 28.88 21.71 9.39
CA SER A 186 29.26 22.57 10.53
C SER A 186 30.80 22.61 10.74
N ARG A 187 31.51 22.83 9.65
CA ARG A 187 32.99 22.74 9.53
C ARG A 187 33.72 23.99 10.04
N GLN A 188 33.37 24.59 11.15
CA GLN A 188 34.30 25.51 11.76
C GLN A 188 35.46 24.70 12.38
N ARG A 189 36.46 24.37 11.54
CA ARG A 189 37.67 23.65 11.95
C ARG A 189 38.58 24.60 12.73
N THR A 190 38.40 24.69 14.02
CA THR A 190 39.53 25.00 14.91
C THR A 190 40.36 23.72 15.06
N LYS A 191 41.69 23.84 14.87
CA LYS A 191 42.63 22.70 14.98
C LYS A 191 42.43 22.01 16.33
N GLY A 192 41.91 20.74 16.32
CA GLY A 192 41.63 19.99 17.54
C GLY A 192 40.16 19.95 17.98
N SER A 193 39.23 20.60 17.26
CA SER A 193 37.78 20.44 17.51
C SER A 193 37.23 19.11 16.95
N ALA A 194 36.20 18.58 17.60
CA ALA A 194 35.49 17.40 17.11
C ALA A 194 34.84 17.67 15.73
N HIS A 195 34.73 16.64 14.91
CA HIS A 195 33.92 16.70 13.71
C HIS A 195 32.43 16.70 14.11
N SER A 196 31.62 17.55 13.50
CA SER A 196 30.18 17.55 13.74
C SER A 196 29.47 16.81 12.62
N VAL A 197 28.52 15.94 12.97
CA VAL A 197 27.64 15.26 12.03
C VAL A 197 26.18 15.42 12.46
N ALA A 198 25.35 15.95 11.57
CA ALA A 198 23.91 16.04 11.79
C ALA A 198 23.18 14.94 10.99
N ILE A 199 22.45 14.09 11.69
CA ILE A 199 21.67 12.98 11.11
C ILE A 199 20.24 13.44 10.95
N ALA A 200 19.69 13.35 9.73
CA ALA A 200 18.31 13.67 9.41
C ALA A 200 17.58 12.48 8.76
N LEU A 201 16.36 12.23 9.20
CA LEU A 201 15.46 11.24 8.59
C LEU A 201 14.41 11.96 7.74
N HIS A 202 14.60 11.97 6.43
CA HIS A 202 13.69 12.63 5.49
C HIS A 202 12.50 11.74 5.14
N ASN A 203 11.33 12.38 4.92
CA ASN A 203 10.17 11.74 4.31
C ASN A 203 10.22 11.98 2.78
N PRO A 204 10.68 11.01 1.97
CA PRO A 204 10.82 11.21 0.53
C PRO A 204 9.47 11.25 -0.21
N THR A 205 8.37 10.96 0.46
CA THR A 205 7.02 11.16 -0.09
C THR A 205 6.73 12.66 -0.26
N LEU A 206 7.23 13.49 0.65
CA LEU A 206 6.97 14.92 0.71
C LEU A 206 8.17 15.77 0.24
N GLN A 207 9.37 15.23 0.32
CA GLN A 207 10.61 15.96 0.08
C GLN A 207 11.41 15.32 -1.06
N GLN A 208 11.77 16.12 -2.08
CA GLN A 208 12.49 15.64 -3.26
C GLN A 208 13.96 16.07 -3.28
N THR A 209 14.32 17.05 -2.48
CA THR A 209 15.68 17.61 -2.41
C THR A 209 16.10 17.74 -0.96
N VAL A 210 17.40 17.74 -0.75
CA VAL A 210 18.04 17.97 0.55
C VAL A 210 19.12 19.05 0.41
N ARG A 211 19.30 19.84 1.44
CA ARG A 211 20.43 20.75 1.55
C ARG A 211 21.55 20.05 2.33
N LEU A 212 22.70 19.87 1.68
CA LEU A 212 23.93 19.38 2.28
C LEU A 212 24.97 20.48 2.12
N GLY A 213 25.44 21.00 3.23
CA GLY A 213 26.25 22.21 3.21
C GLY A 213 25.54 23.38 2.54
N ASP A 214 26.17 23.98 1.56
CA ASP A 214 25.64 25.11 0.78
C ASP A 214 24.91 24.71 -0.49
N LYS A 215 24.85 23.40 -0.80
CA LYS A 215 24.26 22.87 -2.03
C LYS A 215 22.91 22.19 -1.80
N THR A 216 21.98 22.43 -2.71
CA THR A 216 20.73 21.66 -2.80
C THR A 216 20.96 20.50 -3.74
N GLN A 217 20.73 19.27 -3.25
CA GLN A 217 20.94 18.02 -3.96
C GLN A 217 19.62 17.25 -4.09
N PRO A 218 19.43 16.44 -5.14
CA PRO A 218 18.32 15.48 -5.20
C PRO A 218 18.42 14.49 -4.03
N LEU A 219 17.28 14.20 -3.39
CA LEU A 219 17.18 13.21 -2.34
C LEU A 219 17.00 11.82 -2.96
N ALA A 220 17.81 10.84 -2.55
CA ALA A 220 17.57 9.44 -2.91
C ALA A 220 16.27 8.94 -2.27
N TYR A 221 15.55 8.05 -2.96
CA TYR A 221 14.31 7.52 -2.41
C TYR A 221 13.99 6.11 -2.91
N ASP A 222 13.30 5.34 -2.07
CA ASP A 222 12.62 4.10 -2.43
C ASP A 222 11.22 4.11 -1.78
N LEU A 223 10.20 4.43 -2.58
CA LEU A 223 8.81 4.49 -2.12
C LEU A 223 8.10 3.14 -2.20
N SER A 224 8.72 2.15 -2.84
CA SER A 224 8.17 0.81 -3.01
C SER A 224 8.58 -0.14 -1.90
N ALA A 225 9.78 0.01 -1.35
CA ALA A 225 10.33 -0.86 -0.31
C ALA A 225 9.39 -1.05 0.90
N PRO A 226 8.67 -0.02 1.39
CA PRO A 226 7.72 -0.20 2.49
C PRO A 226 6.61 -1.21 2.22
N LEU A 227 6.17 -1.36 0.95
CA LEU A 227 5.12 -2.33 0.60
C LEU A 227 5.59 -3.79 0.76
N GLY A 228 6.89 -4.04 0.68
CA GLY A 228 7.50 -5.36 0.94
C GLY A 228 7.43 -5.80 2.41
N HIS A 229 7.19 -4.88 3.33
CA HIS A 229 6.99 -5.20 4.75
C HIS A 229 5.68 -5.95 5.01
N TYR A 230 4.65 -5.69 4.21
CA TYR A 230 3.34 -6.29 4.43
C TYR A 230 3.34 -7.76 4.00
N PRO A 231 3.00 -8.71 4.91
CA PRO A 231 3.10 -10.13 4.64
C PRO A 231 2.21 -10.52 3.46
N ARG A 232 2.83 -11.20 2.50
CA ARG A 232 2.10 -11.80 1.38
C ARG A 232 1.29 -12.97 1.90
N ALA A 233 0.01 -12.79 1.92
CA ALA A 233 -0.87 -13.93 1.91
C ALA A 233 -0.97 -14.44 0.46
N ASN A 234 -0.74 -15.72 0.23
CA ASN A 234 -1.05 -16.35 -1.06
C ASN A 234 -2.53 -16.06 -1.33
N SER A 235 -2.81 -15.07 -2.21
CA SER A 235 -4.10 -14.39 -2.28
C SER A 235 -5.26 -15.37 -2.53
N ALA A 236 -5.03 -16.42 -3.33
CA ALA A 236 -6.01 -17.49 -3.57
C ALA A 236 -6.23 -18.35 -2.31
N VAL A 237 -5.17 -18.74 -1.59
CA VAL A 237 -5.28 -19.57 -0.38
C VAL A 237 -5.89 -18.78 0.77
N MET A 238 -5.57 -17.49 0.90
CA MET A 238 -6.18 -16.64 1.94
C MET A 238 -7.61 -16.25 1.60
N ALA A 239 -7.92 -16.01 0.34
CA ALA A 239 -9.29 -15.80 -0.11
C ALA A 239 -10.13 -17.06 0.15
N ILE A 240 -9.63 -18.25 -0.16
CA ILE A 240 -10.28 -19.54 0.12
C ILE A 240 -10.35 -19.80 1.64
N ARG A 241 -9.28 -19.53 2.41
CA ARG A 241 -9.32 -19.62 3.89
C ARG A 241 -10.25 -18.59 4.50
N GLY A 242 -10.38 -17.40 3.89
CA GLY A 242 -11.36 -16.38 4.28
C GLY A 242 -12.79 -16.81 4.06
N LEU A 243 -13.03 -17.59 3.01
CA LEU A 243 -14.32 -18.25 2.76
C LEU A 243 -14.62 -19.37 3.76
N LEU A 244 -13.57 -20.11 4.21
CA LEU A 244 -13.71 -21.29 5.07
C LEU A 244 -13.68 -21.00 6.58
N ARG A 245 -13.09 -19.88 7.00
CA ARG A 245 -12.86 -19.53 8.42
C ARG A 245 -13.15 -18.05 8.68
N ALA A 246 -14.32 -17.61 8.31
CA ALA A 246 -14.78 -16.23 8.50
C ALA A 246 -14.73 -15.81 10.00
N ASP A 247 -14.91 -16.74 10.93
CA ASP A 247 -14.80 -16.54 12.37
C ASP A 247 -13.40 -16.12 12.85
N LYS A 248 -12.35 -16.72 12.28
CA LYS A 248 -10.94 -16.34 12.61
C LYS A 248 -10.45 -15.10 11.85
N ILE A 249 -11.11 -14.75 10.74
CA ILE A 249 -10.76 -13.59 9.91
C ILE A 249 -11.54 -12.35 10.35
N SER A 250 -12.65 -12.49 11.05
CA SER A 250 -13.42 -11.36 11.60
C SER A 250 -12.56 -10.41 12.46
N GLN A 251 -11.49 -10.91 13.07
CA GLN A 251 -10.50 -10.10 13.81
C GLN A 251 -9.58 -9.24 12.91
N ARG A 252 -9.67 -9.39 11.58
CA ARG A 252 -8.85 -8.64 10.61
C ARG A 252 -9.69 -7.73 9.71
N VAL A 253 -11.01 -7.71 9.88
CA VAL A 253 -11.90 -6.81 9.15
C VAL A 253 -11.67 -5.40 9.63
N GLY A 254 -11.54 -4.46 8.70
CA GLY A 254 -11.45 -3.06 9.05
C GLY A 254 -10.76 -2.20 8.00
N LEU A 255 -10.84 -0.92 8.24
CA LEU A 255 -10.11 0.09 7.52
C LEU A 255 -8.70 0.21 8.11
N TYR A 256 -7.68 0.17 7.24
CA TYR A 256 -6.28 0.29 7.65
C TYR A 256 -5.61 1.39 6.83
N MET A 257 -4.77 2.16 7.48
CA MET A 257 -3.92 3.15 6.83
C MET A 257 -2.61 2.51 6.42
N VAL A 258 -2.15 2.76 5.19
CA VAL A 258 -0.86 2.23 4.69
C VAL A 258 0.32 2.98 5.29
N GLU A 259 0.09 4.21 5.70
CA GLU A 259 1.04 5.12 6.34
C GLU A 259 0.32 5.92 7.44
N PRO A 260 1.02 6.49 8.43
CA PRO A 260 0.40 7.33 9.45
C PRO A 260 -0.39 8.48 8.83
N TYR A 261 -1.53 8.80 9.42
CA TYR A 261 -2.41 9.85 8.90
C TYR A 261 -1.71 11.21 8.78
N ASP A 262 -1.85 11.83 7.61
CA ASP A 262 -1.41 13.21 7.35
C ASP A 262 -2.64 14.09 7.07
N PRO A 263 -2.93 15.11 7.90
CA PRO A 263 -4.10 15.98 7.74
C PRO A 263 -4.08 16.87 6.48
N ASN A 264 -2.95 16.96 5.79
CA ASN A 264 -2.79 17.74 4.57
C ASN A 264 -2.95 16.91 3.29
N ARG A 265 -3.14 15.57 3.42
CA ARG A 265 -3.25 14.65 2.30
C ARG A 265 -4.63 14.01 2.25
N ILE A 266 -5.16 13.87 1.04
CA ILE A 266 -6.49 13.30 0.78
C ILE A 266 -6.42 11.77 0.86
N PRO A 267 -7.25 11.11 1.68
CA PRO A 267 -7.31 9.66 1.68
C PRO A 267 -7.90 9.09 0.39
N ILE A 268 -7.20 8.12 -0.22
CA ILE A 268 -7.75 7.22 -1.22
C ILE A 268 -8.07 5.92 -0.50
N VAL A 269 -9.35 5.59 -0.40
CA VAL A 269 -9.83 4.34 0.22
C VAL A 269 -10.00 3.28 -0.86
N LEU A 270 -9.18 2.23 -0.77
CA LEU A 270 -9.09 1.15 -1.75
C LEU A 270 -9.89 -0.06 -1.27
N VAL A 271 -10.93 -0.44 -2.04
CA VAL A 271 -11.89 -1.51 -1.69
C VAL A 271 -11.77 -2.66 -2.69
N HIS A 272 -11.25 -3.80 -2.24
CA HIS A 272 -10.98 -4.96 -3.09
C HIS A 272 -12.23 -5.75 -3.48
N GLY A 273 -12.13 -6.57 -4.52
CA GLY A 273 -13.20 -7.42 -5.02
C GLY A 273 -13.29 -8.80 -4.36
N LEU A 274 -14.24 -9.61 -4.86
CA LEU A 274 -14.42 -11.00 -4.46
C LEU A 274 -13.14 -11.81 -4.69
N LEU A 275 -12.83 -12.72 -3.78
CA LEU A 275 -11.64 -13.58 -3.83
C LEU A 275 -10.30 -12.81 -3.91
N SER A 276 -10.27 -11.60 -3.39
CA SER A 276 -9.08 -10.75 -3.40
C SER A 276 -8.71 -10.25 -1.99
N THR A 277 -7.62 -9.53 -1.91
CA THR A 277 -7.08 -8.93 -0.67
C THR A 277 -6.51 -7.55 -0.98
N PRO A 278 -6.26 -6.68 0.01
CA PRO A 278 -5.67 -5.35 -0.20
C PRO A 278 -4.37 -5.32 -1.01
N HIS A 279 -3.59 -6.41 -1.06
CA HIS A 279 -2.34 -6.48 -1.83
C HIS A 279 -2.53 -6.24 -3.33
N MET A 280 -3.74 -6.47 -3.85
CA MET A 280 -4.05 -6.17 -5.25
C MET A 280 -3.77 -4.71 -5.63
N TRP A 281 -3.78 -3.81 -4.65
CA TRP A 281 -3.67 -2.37 -4.85
C TRP A 281 -2.22 -1.85 -4.87
N PHE A 282 -1.22 -2.65 -4.49
CA PHE A 282 0.16 -2.17 -4.32
C PHE A 282 0.76 -1.56 -5.59
N ASN A 283 0.47 -2.12 -6.77
CA ASN A 283 0.93 -1.51 -8.02
C ASN A 283 0.22 -0.17 -8.31
N ILE A 284 -1.04 -0.03 -7.92
CA ILE A 284 -1.78 1.24 -8.04
C ILE A 284 -1.23 2.27 -7.05
N VAL A 285 -0.95 1.87 -5.80
CA VAL A 285 -0.29 2.74 -4.81
C VAL A 285 1.04 3.26 -5.38
N ASN A 286 1.86 2.37 -5.95
CA ASN A 286 3.12 2.76 -6.55
C ASN A 286 2.93 3.65 -7.79
N ALA A 287 1.93 3.40 -8.62
CA ALA A 287 1.64 4.26 -9.77
C ALA A 287 1.29 5.69 -9.34
N VAL A 288 0.48 5.86 -8.30
CA VAL A 288 0.18 7.18 -7.73
C VAL A 288 1.41 7.81 -7.08
N ARG A 289 2.23 7.01 -6.38
CA ARG A 289 3.49 7.48 -5.77
C ARG A 289 4.54 7.89 -6.79
N ALA A 290 4.50 7.34 -8.00
CA ALA A 290 5.40 7.72 -9.09
C ALA A 290 5.19 9.16 -9.56
N ASP A 291 3.97 9.68 -9.46
CA ASP A 291 3.65 11.07 -9.77
C ASP A 291 3.93 11.96 -8.56
N PRO A 292 4.91 12.90 -8.62
CA PRO A 292 5.29 13.76 -7.48
C PRO A 292 4.16 14.66 -6.99
N GLU A 293 3.28 15.15 -7.88
CA GLU A 293 2.15 15.98 -7.51
C GLU A 293 1.08 15.17 -6.77
N LEU A 294 0.77 13.97 -7.28
CA LEU A 294 -0.24 13.10 -6.65
C LEU A 294 0.26 12.54 -5.32
N ARG A 295 1.52 12.06 -5.24
CA ARG A 295 2.05 11.49 -3.99
C ARG A 295 2.11 12.47 -2.85
N SER A 296 2.32 13.77 -3.13
CA SER A 296 2.34 14.81 -2.11
C SER A 296 0.94 15.20 -1.60
N ARG A 297 -0.11 14.88 -2.36
CA ARG A 297 -1.49 15.28 -2.08
C ARG A 297 -2.38 14.13 -1.62
N TYR A 298 -2.02 12.86 -1.87
CA TYR A 298 -2.81 11.68 -1.53
C TYR A 298 -2.10 10.76 -0.55
N GLN A 299 -2.89 10.12 0.33
CA GLN A 299 -2.49 9.02 1.21
C GLN A 299 -3.41 7.84 0.99
N PHE A 300 -3.00 6.64 1.41
CA PHE A 300 -3.72 5.42 1.07
C PHE A 300 -4.30 4.75 2.31
N TRP A 301 -5.59 4.44 2.24
CA TRP A 301 -6.31 3.60 3.17
C TRP A 301 -6.81 2.37 2.43
N VAL A 302 -6.81 1.22 3.07
CA VAL A 302 -7.28 -0.04 2.49
C VAL A 302 -8.38 -0.61 3.37
N PHE A 303 -9.49 -0.99 2.77
CA PHE A 303 -10.53 -1.69 3.49
C PHE A 303 -10.39 -3.19 3.25
N TYR A 304 -10.11 -3.94 4.32
CA TYR A 304 -10.02 -5.40 4.30
C TYR A 304 -11.30 -6.02 4.89
N TYR A 305 -11.93 -6.88 4.13
CA TYR A 305 -13.15 -7.58 4.56
C TYR A 305 -13.19 -9.01 4.01
N PRO A 306 -13.83 -9.98 4.74
CA PRO A 306 -14.07 -11.32 4.23
C PRO A 306 -15.04 -11.24 3.07
N THR A 307 -14.61 -11.68 1.90
CA THR A 307 -15.43 -11.58 0.67
C THR A 307 -16.60 -12.58 0.65
N ALA A 308 -16.69 -13.45 1.65
CA ALA A 308 -17.87 -14.30 1.90
C ALA A 308 -19.04 -13.55 2.55
N ASN A 309 -18.76 -12.43 3.23
CA ASN A 309 -19.79 -11.66 3.91
C ASN A 309 -20.81 -11.11 2.92
N PRO A 310 -22.10 -11.02 3.30
CA PRO A 310 -23.08 -10.27 2.53
C PRO A 310 -22.59 -8.86 2.20
N ILE A 311 -22.81 -8.39 0.95
CA ILE A 311 -22.34 -7.07 0.49
C ILE A 311 -22.81 -5.94 1.40
N LEU A 312 -24.08 -6.01 1.86
CA LEU A 312 -24.67 -5.05 2.80
C LEU A 312 -23.90 -4.95 4.11
N LEU A 313 -23.48 -6.11 4.67
CA LEU A 313 -22.72 -6.14 5.91
C LEU A 313 -21.32 -5.55 5.73
N SER A 314 -20.67 -5.84 4.59
CA SER A 314 -19.37 -5.25 4.27
C SER A 314 -19.47 -3.74 4.06
N ALA A 315 -20.54 -3.26 3.43
CA ALA A 315 -20.80 -1.84 3.26
C ALA A 315 -21.11 -1.13 4.59
N TRP A 316 -21.87 -1.77 5.46
CA TRP A 316 -22.13 -1.28 6.82
C TRP A 316 -20.83 -1.17 7.64
N ALA A 317 -19.95 -2.18 7.57
CA ALA A 317 -18.67 -2.16 8.27
C ALA A 317 -17.78 -1.01 7.76
N LEU A 318 -17.67 -0.83 6.43
CA LEU A 318 -16.91 0.27 5.85
C LEU A 318 -17.48 1.63 6.31
N ARG A 319 -18.81 1.80 6.32
CA ARG A 319 -19.46 3.04 6.77
C ARG A 319 -19.11 3.39 8.22
N ASN A 320 -19.14 2.40 9.11
CA ASN A 320 -18.80 2.62 10.50
C ASN A 320 -17.32 2.96 10.69
N ASP A 321 -16.43 2.30 9.93
CA ASP A 321 -15.00 2.56 10.01
C ASP A 321 -14.66 3.96 9.45
N LEU A 322 -15.29 4.37 8.33
CA LEU A 322 -15.15 5.72 7.78
C LEU A 322 -15.61 6.76 8.79
N ALA A 323 -16.81 6.60 9.35
CA ALA A 323 -17.33 7.52 10.36
C ALA A 323 -16.45 7.56 11.62
N ALA A 324 -15.81 6.46 12.00
CA ALA A 324 -14.86 6.43 13.11
C ALA A 324 -13.54 7.16 12.76
N ALA A 325 -13.02 6.95 11.56
CA ALA A 325 -11.82 7.63 11.06
C ALA A 325 -12.06 9.15 10.93
N GLU A 326 -13.21 9.54 10.41
CA GLU A 326 -13.61 10.96 10.27
C GLU A 326 -13.71 11.64 11.63
N ARG A 327 -14.33 10.99 12.63
CA ARG A 327 -14.38 11.52 14.00
C ARG A 327 -13.01 11.65 14.67
N LEU A 328 -12.06 10.78 14.31
CA LEU A 328 -10.73 10.80 14.92
C LEU A 328 -9.79 11.80 14.22
N TYR A 329 -9.83 11.84 12.89
CA TYR A 329 -8.84 12.57 12.09
C TYR A 329 -9.37 13.84 11.42
N HIS A 330 -10.69 14.00 11.29
CA HIS A 330 -11.33 15.15 10.63
C HIS A 330 -10.71 15.51 9.27
N PRO A 331 -10.76 14.62 8.25
CA PRO A 331 -10.10 14.85 6.96
C PRO A 331 -10.64 16.13 6.28
N LYS A 332 -9.79 17.14 6.14
CA LYS A 332 -10.18 18.48 5.64
C LYS A 332 -10.72 18.49 4.20
N HIS A 333 -10.30 17.52 3.39
CA HIS A 333 -10.58 17.49 1.96
C HIS A 333 -11.53 16.36 1.55
N GLY A 334 -12.11 15.66 2.53
CA GLY A 334 -12.89 14.46 2.32
C GLY A 334 -12.04 13.29 1.80
N ILE A 335 -12.71 12.30 1.20
CA ILE A 335 -12.10 11.04 0.75
C ILE A 335 -12.44 10.72 -0.70
N VAL A 336 -11.55 9.95 -1.36
CA VAL A 336 -11.79 9.34 -2.68
C VAL A 336 -11.91 7.84 -2.51
N LEU A 337 -13.00 7.24 -2.98
CA LEU A 337 -13.18 5.78 -2.98
C LEU A 337 -12.74 5.19 -4.32
N VAL A 338 -11.98 4.09 -4.29
CA VAL A 338 -11.64 3.30 -5.48
C VAL A 338 -12.05 1.85 -5.22
N GLY A 339 -13.05 1.38 -5.94
CA GLY A 339 -13.60 0.04 -5.73
C GLY A 339 -13.50 -0.82 -6.99
N HIS A 340 -12.96 -2.04 -6.84
CA HIS A 340 -12.91 -3.04 -7.89
C HIS A 340 -13.99 -4.10 -7.69
N SER A 341 -14.71 -4.43 -8.76
CA SER A 341 -15.69 -5.53 -8.76
C SER A 341 -16.72 -5.36 -7.62
N MET A 342 -16.91 -6.38 -6.76
CA MET A 342 -17.77 -6.32 -5.58
C MET A 342 -17.40 -5.14 -4.64
N GLY A 343 -16.12 -4.79 -4.53
CA GLY A 343 -15.67 -3.64 -3.73
C GLY A 343 -16.22 -2.30 -4.24
N GLY A 344 -16.51 -2.20 -5.54
CA GLY A 344 -17.20 -1.03 -6.10
C GLY A 344 -18.65 -0.91 -5.64
N LEU A 345 -19.36 -2.03 -5.42
CA LEU A 345 -20.71 -2.01 -4.83
C LEU A 345 -20.66 -1.57 -3.36
N VAL A 346 -19.67 -2.06 -2.60
CA VAL A 346 -19.43 -1.63 -1.22
C VAL A 346 -19.13 -0.13 -1.18
N SER A 347 -18.33 0.39 -2.11
CA SER A 347 -18.03 1.83 -2.26
C SER A 347 -19.26 2.64 -2.66
N ARG A 348 -20.08 2.15 -3.60
CA ARG A 348 -21.32 2.83 -4.04
C ARG A 348 -22.28 3.08 -2.88
N MET A 349 -22.39 2.10 -1.97
CA MET A 349 -23.26 2.20 -0.79
C MET A 349 -22.81 3.28 0.22
N GLN A 350 -21.63 3.87 0.06
CA GLN A 350 -21.21 5.02 0.87
C GLN A 350 -21.74 6.35 0.30
N ALA A 351 -22.26 6.34 -0.92
CA ALA A 351 -22.67 7.57 -1.61
C ALA A 351 -24.13 7.57 -2.07
N VAL A 352 -24.99 6.79 -1.42
CA VAL A 352 -26.44 6.75 -1.71
C VAL A 352 -27.26 6.93 -0.44
N ASP A 353 -28.38 7.64 -0.56
CA ASP A 353 -29.40 7.71 0.49
C ASP A 353 -30.44 6.64 0.19
N THR A 354 -30.57 5.62 1.04
CA THR A 354 -31.47 4.52 0.78
C THR A 354 -32.92 4.81 1.15
N GLY A 355 -33.14 5.66 2.16
CA GLY A 355 -34.47 5.76 2.74
C GLY A 355 -34.99 4.38 3.07
N ARG A 356 -36.16 4.03 2.50
CA ARG A 356 -36.74 2.68 2.60
C ARG A 356 -36.57 1.82 1.35
N VAL A 357 -35.99 2.34 0.27
CA VAL A 357 -35.96 1.67 -1.03
C VAL A 357 -35.35 0.26 -0.94
N LEU A 358 -34.18 0.11 -0.30
CA LEU A 358 -33.56 -1.22 -0.13
C LEU A 358 -34.36 -2.11 0.80
N TRP A 359 -34.96 -1.54 1.83
CA TRP A 359 -35.80 -2.25 2.78
C TRP A 359 -37.03 -2.83 2.08
N ASP A 360 -37.76 -2.01 1.34
CA ASP A 360 -38.98 -2.39 0.64
C ASP A 360 -38.70 -3.45 -0.47
N GLU A 361 -37.60 -3.29 -1.22
CA GLU A 361 -37.18 -4.30 -2.21
C GLU A 361 -36.80 -5.66 -1.60
N VAL A 362 -36.23 -5.67 -0.39
CA VAL A 362 -35.80 -6.91 0.27
C VAL A 362 -36.96 -7.62 0.96
N PHE A 363 -37.90 -6.88 1.56
CA PHE A 363 -38.96 -7.44 2.39
C PHE A 363 -40.36 -7.46 1.75
N ASP A 364 -40.51 -6.72 0.65
CA ASP A 364 -41.76 -6.69 -0.14
C ASP A 364 -43.01 -6.51 0.73
N GLN A 365 -44.00 -7.42 0.65
CA GLN A 365 -45.26 -7.34 1.40
C GLN A 365 -45.11 -7.28 2.93
N ASN A 366 -43.97 -7.71 3.46
CA ASN A 366 -43.68 -7.68 4.89
C ASN A 366 -42.88 -6.44 5.35
N ALA A 367 -42.55 -5.53 4.42
CA ALA A 367 -41.70 -4.42 4.69
C ALA A 367 -42.19 -3.52 5.85
N ASP A 368 -43.47 -3.15 5.84
CA ASP A 368 -44.05 -2.25 6.87
C ASP A 368 -44.07 -2.91 8.25
N ALA A 369 -44.55 -4.16 8.32
CA ALA A 369 -44.66 -4.88 9.58
C ALA A 369 -43.27 -5.09 10.23
N LEU A 370 -42.25 -5.45 9.44
CA LEU A 370 -40.88 -5.63 9.92
C LEU A 370 -40.25 -4.30 10.28
N TYR A 371 -40.49 -3.24 9.50
CA TYR A 371 -39.95 -1.93 9.76
C TYR A 371 -40.41 -1.35 11.10
N ALA A 372 -41.71 -1.50 11.41
CA ALA A 372 -42.31 -1.07 12.68
C ALA A 372 -41.85 -1.92 13.88
N LYS A 373 -41.59 -3.22 13.64
CA LYS A 373 -41.20 -4.17 14.70
C LYS A 373 -39.74 -4.02 15.15
N LEU A 374 -38.83 -3.69 14.21
CA LEU A 374 -37.41 -3.66 14.51
C LEU A 374 -36.96 -2.28 14.98
N PRO A 375 -36.19 -2.18 16.07
CA PRO A 375 -35.64 -0.91 16.53
C PRO A 375 -34.58 -0.37 15.55
N ASP A 376 -34.27 0.92 15.62
CA ASP A 376 -33.37 1.58 14.66
C ASP A 376 -31.91 1.13 14.78
N ASP A 377 -31.49 0.65 15.94
CA ASP A 377 -30.17 0.07 16.20
C ASP A 377 -30.06 -1.40 15.73
N ASN A 378 -31.13 -1.99 15.21
CA ASN A 378 -31.09 -3.34 14.67
C ASN A 378 -30.15 -3.41 13.46
N LEU A 379 -29.20 -4.35 13.48
CA LEU A 379 -28.18 -4.52 12.43
C LEU A 379 -28.77 -4.61 11.02
N ILE A 380 -29.88 -5.35 10.84
CA ILE A 380 -30.51 -5.52 9.53
C ILE A 380 -31.06 -4.17 9.05
N LYS A 381 -31.72 -3.42 9.95
CA LYS A 381 -32.24 -2.09 9.63
C LYS A 381 -31.09 -1.15 9.26
N GLN A 382 -30.00 -1.12 10.03
CA GLN A 382 -28.82 -0.31 9.75
C GLN A 382 -28.09 -0.70 8.43
N THR A 383 -28.16 -1.94 7.99
CA THR A 383 -27.54 -2.36 6.71
C THR A 383 -28.37 -1.97 5.48
N LEU A 384 -29.67 -1.75 5.64
CA LEU A 384 -30.60 -1.44 4.55
C LEU A 384 -31.06 0.03 4.52
N VAL A 385 -31.10 0.69 5.69
CA VAL A 385 -31.58 2.06 5.86
C VAL A 385 -30.44 2.93 6.32
N PHE A 386 -29.88 3.73 5.41
CA PHE A 386 -28.73 4.57 5.69
C PHE A 386 -28.67 5.80 4.77
N ARG A 387 -27.82 6.73 5.11
CA ARG A 387 -27.51 7.92 4.33
C ARG A 387 -26.13 7.84 3.71
N SER A 388 -25.95 8.58 2.64
CA SER A 388 -24.65 8.82 2.03
C SER A 388 -23.72 9.56 2.97
N ASP A 389 -22.45 9.23 2.88
CA ASP A 389 -21.38 9.95 3.57
C ASP A 389 -21.03 11.22 2.78
N PRO A 390 -21.19 12.42 3.37
CA PRO A 390 -20.90 13.68 2.68
C PRO A 390 -19.40 13.89 2.43
N ASP A 391 -18.54 13.18 3.14
CA ASP A 391 -17.09 13.27 2.94
C ASP A 391 -16.57 12.40 1.81
N VAL A 392 -17.40 11.56 1.21
CA VAL A 392 -17.10 10.90 -0.06
C VAL A 392 -17.18 11.91 -1.21
N LYS A 393 -16.05 12.47 -1.61
CA LYS A 393 -15.97 13.52 -2.64
C LYS A 393 -15.83 12.97 -4.07
N ARG A 394 -15.41 11.72 -4.25
CA ARG A 394 -15.29 11.08 -5.56
C ARG A 394 -15.25 9.56 -5.44
N ILE A 395 -15.75 8.88 -6.48
CA ILE A 395 -15.67 7.41 -6.56
C ILE A 395 -15.15 6.99 -7.94
N VAL A 396 -14.24 6.02 -7.97
CA VAL A 396 -13.79 5.34 -9.18
C VAL A 396 -14.22 3.88 -9.12
N PHE A 397 -15.07 3.49 -10.05
CA PHE A 397 -15.57 2.13 -10.21
C PHE A 397 -14.75 1.40 -11.27
N ILE A 398 -14.13 0.26 -10.90
CA ILE A 398 -13.34 -0.54 -11.82
C ILE A 398 -14.01 -1.92 -11.96
N CYS A 399 -14.54 -2.24 -13.15
CA CYS A 399 -15.18 -3.52 -13.47
C CYS A 399 -16.31 -3.90 -12.48
N VAL A 400 -17.16 -2.93 -12.10
CA VAL A 400 -18.17 -3.11 -11.04
C VAL A 400 -19.49 -3.63 -11.60
N PRO A 401 -20.04 -4.74 -11.04
CA PRO A 401 -21.33 -5.31 -11.48
C PRO A 401 -22.52 -4.58 -10.86
N HIS A 402 -22.80 -3.34 -11.25
CA HIS A 402 -23.89 -2.52 -10.68
C HIS A 402 -25.27 -3.16 -10.84
N ARG A 403 -25.47 -3.92 -11.95
CA ARG A 403 -26.71 -4.67 -12.24
C ARG A 403 -26.52 -6.18 -12.08
N GLY A 404 -25.46 -6.59 -11.34
CA GLY A 404 -25.13 -7.98 -11.10
C GLY A 404 -24.44 -8.69 -12.27
N SER A 405 -24.06 -9.93 -12.05
CA SER A 405 -23.39 -10.76 -13.05
C SER A 405 -23.81 -12.24 -12.92
N GLY A 406 -24.37 -12.77 -13.99
CA GLY A 406 -24.66 -14.22 -14.08
C GLY A 406 -23.38 -15.07 -14.22
N LEU A 407 -22.32 -14.51 -14.82
CA LEU A 407 -21.02 -15.20 -14.98
C LEU A 407 -20.24 -15.28 -13.66
N ALA A 408 -20.37 -14.28 -12.79
CA ALA A 408 -19.79 -14.34 -11.44
C ALA A 408 -20.36 -15.53 -10.64
N LEU A 409 -21.63 -15.85 -10.83
CA LEU A 409 -22.27 -17.02 -10.21
C LEU A 409 -21.67 -18.33 -10.71
N GLY A 410 -21.32 -18.43 -12.00
CA GLY A 410 -20.71 -19.61 -12.61
C GLY A 410 -19.29 -19.87 -12.13
N LEU A 411 -18.43 -18.82 -12.05
CA LEU A 411 -17.05 -18.93 -11.56
C LEU A 411 -16.99 -19.43 -10.11
N VAL A 412 -17.93 -19.02 -9.29
CA VAL A 412 -17.97 -19.44 -7.88
C VAL A 412 -18.68 -20.78 -7.72
N GLY A 413 -19.62 -21.11 -8.60
CA GLY A 413 -20.22 -22.45 -8.66
C GLY A 413 -19.18 -23.56 -8.91
N MET A 414 -18.10 -23.25 -9.65
CA MET A 414 -16.96 -24.14 -9.86
C MET A 414 -16.12 -24.37 -8.58
N LEU A 415 -16.16 -23.44 -7.61
CA LEU A 415 -15.44 -23.56 -6.33
C LEU A 415 -16.21 -24.37 -5.28
N GLY A 416 -17.42 -24.81 -5.61
CA GLY A 416 -18.27 -25.68 -4.78
C GLY A 416 -19.22 -24.92 -3.84
N ASN A 417 -20.49 -25.31 -3.85
CA ASN A 417 -21.56 -24.72 -3.03
C ASN A 417 -21.38 -24.88 -1.50
N GLY A 418 -20.38 -25.64 -1.05
CA GLY A 418 -20.09 -25.91 0.36
C GLY A 418 -19.08 -25.00 1.03
N LEU A 419 -18.45 -24.09 0.27
CA LEU A 419 -17.26 -23.35 0.71
C LEU A 419 -17.53 -21.96 1.29
N ILE A 420 -18.78 -21.49 1.27
CA ILE A 420 -19.11 -20.12 1.69
C ILE A 420 -19.92 -20.18 2.98
N MET A 421 -19.26 -19.96 4.10
CA MET A 421 -19.90 -19.86 5.41
C MET A 421 -20.04 -18.39 5.82
N VAL A 422 -21.28 -17.97 6.04
CA VAL A 422 -21.57 -16.70 6.74
C VAL A 422 -21.02 -16.80 8.17
N PRO A 423 -20.36 -15.78 8.70
CA PRO A 423 -19.92 -15.79 10.09
C PRO A 423 -21.06 -16.18 11.03
N ARG A 424 -20.77 -17.06 11.99
CA ARG A 424 -21.78 -17.66 12.87
C ARG A 424 -22.59 -16.59 13.61
N ASN A 425 -21.98 -15.51 14.05
CA ASN A 425 -22.62 -14.37 14.70
C ASN A 425 -23.62 -13.67 13.77
N VAL A 426 -23.29 -13.51 12.47
CA VAL A 426 -24.18 -12.89 11.48
C VAL A 426 -25.35 -13.84 11.17
N ALA A 427 -25.07 -15.13 10.98
CA ALA A 427 -26.11 -16.14 10.77
C ALA A 427 -27.04 -16.25 11.98
N VAL A 428 -26.50 -16.17 13.20
CA VAL A 428 -27.29 -16.15 14.45
C VAL A 428 -28.15 -14.89 14.51
N THR A 429 -27.58 -13.71 14.27
CA THR A 429 -28.34 -12.44 14.28
C THR A 429 -29.50 -12.46 13.29
N ILE A 430 -29.25 -12.91 12.05
CA ILE A 430 -30.28 -13.05 11.03
C ILE A 430 -31.37 -14.03 11.51
N ARG A 431 -30.97 -15.17 12.06
CA ARG A 431 -31.89 -16.23 12.49
C ARG A 431 -32.70 -15.82 13.72
N THR A 432 -32.09 -15.15 14.69
CA THR A 432 -32.77 -14.67 15.89
C THR A 432 -33.70 -13.49 15.61
N THR A 433 -33.37 -12.64 14.66
CA THR A 433 -34.15 -11.44 14.33
C THR A 433 -35.32 -11.76 13.38
N LEU A 434 -35.11 -12.57 12.37
CA LEU A 434 -36.11 -12.85 11.33
C LEU A 434 -36.70 -14.25 11.40
N GLY A 435 -36.10 -15.16 12.19
CA GLY A 435 -36.56 -16.55 12.33
C GLY A 435 -36.67 -17.26 10.99
N ASN A 436 -37.67 -18.10 10.85
CA ASN A 436 -37.97 -18.78 9.60
C ASN A 436 -38.51 -17.84 8.49
N SER A 437 -38.83 -16.59 8.85
CA SER A 437 -39.36 -15.61 7.91
C SER A 437 -38.30 -15.19 6.87
N PHE A 438 -37.03 -15.13 7.24
CA PHE A 438 -35.97 -14.79 6.28
C PHE A 438 -35.83 -15.82 5.15
N GLU A 439 -35.93 -17.11 5.50
CA GLU A 439 -35.86 -18.20 4.53
C GLU A 439 -37.10 -18.22 3.60
N ARG A 440 -38.26 -17.91 4.14
CA ARG A 440 -39.53 -17.79 3.36
C ARG A 440 -39.55 -16.54 2.48
N LEU A 441 -38.99 -15.40 2.98
CA LEU A 441 -39.02 -14.10 2.29
C LEU A 441 -37.99 -14.01 1.16
N THR A 442 -36.83 -14.64 1.31
CA THR A 442 -35.72 -14.50 0.36
C THR A 442 -35.51 -15.75 -0.50
N GLY A 443 -36.17 -16.86 -0.18
CA GLY A 443 -35.92 -18.18 -0.81
C GLY A 443 -34.50 -18.71 -0.56
N VAL A 444 -33.78 -18.13 0.42
CA VAL A 444 -32.36 -18.30 0.64
C VAL A 444 -32.10 -18.74 2.06
N LYS A 445 -31.54 -19.95 2.25
CA LYS A 445 -31.14 -20.45 3.58
C LYS A 445 -30.11 -19.57 4.28
N THR A 446 -29.22 -18.93 3.51
CA THR A 446 -28.19 -17.98 4.00
C THR A 446 -27.82 -16.96 2.93
N PRO A 447 -27.87 -15.64 3.21
CA PRO A 447 -27.39 -14.63 2.29
C PRO A 447 -25.86 -14.74 2.17
N THR A 448 -25.35 -14.81 0.95
CA THR A 448 -23.91 -14.80 0.67
C THR A 448 -23.58 -13.65 -0.28
N SER A 449 -22.32 -13.19 -0.28
CA SER A 449 -21.84 -12.19 -1.23
C SER A 449 -22.15 -12.57 -2.69
N ILE A 450 -22.06 -13.85 -3.02
CA ILE A 450 -22.26 -14.36 -4.38
C ILE A 450 -23.71 -14.21 -4.83
N ARG A 451 -24.66 -14.56 -3.98
CA ARG A 451 -26.08 -14.36 -4.29
C ARG A 451 -26.44 -12.89 -4.38
N GLY A 452 -25.75 -12.05 -3.58
CA GLY A 452 -25.83 -10.60 -3.67
C GLY A 452 -25.39 -10.03 -5.03
N LEU A 453 -24.54 -10.77 -5.79
CA LEU A 453 -24.11 -10.39 -7.15
C LEU A 453 -25.06 -10.89 -8.25
N SER A 454 -26.12 -11.61 -7.93
CA SER A 454 -27.12 -12.04 -8.91
C SER A 454 -27.81 -10.82 -9.56
N PRO A 455 -28.06 -10.82 -10.88
CA PRO A 455 -28.88 -9.79 -11.52
C PRO A 455 -30.32 -9.68 -10.96
N ARG A 456 -30.77 -10.73 -10.26
CA ARG A 456 -32.09 -10.78 -9.59
C ARG A 456 -31.98 -10.39 -8.10
N SER A 457 -30.83 -9.91 -7.63
CA SER A 457 -30.69 -9.47 -6.25
C SER A 457 -31.58 -8.26 -5.98
N PRO A 458 -32.50 -8.32 -5.00
CA PRO A 458 -33.34 -7.18 -4.65
C PRO A 458 -32.51 -5.98 -4.19
N VAL A 459 -31.35 -6.22 -3.55
CA VAL A 459 -30.42 -5.15 -3.16
C VAL A 459 -29.88 -4.40 -4.38
N LEU A 460 -29.47 -5.11 -5.45
CA LEU A 460 -28.96 -4.46 -6.67
C LEU A 460 -30.10 -3.77 -7.43
N ILE A 461 -31.29 -4.36 -7.47
CA ILE A 461 -32.49 -3.75 -8.07
C ILE A 461 -32.79 -2.43 -7.35
N GLY A 462 -32.84 -2.45 -6.03
CA GLY A 462 -33.06 -1.23 -5.23
C GLY A 462 -31.95 -0.19 -5.39
N LEU A 463 -30.67 -0.59 -5.35
CA LEU A 463 -29.55 0.32 -5.57
C LEU A 463 -29.60 1.03 -6.94
N ASN A 464 -30.09 0.36 -7.98
CA ASN A 464 -30.20 0.96 -9.31
C ASN A 464 -31.33 2.00 -9.44
N LYS A 465 -32.24 2.06 -8.46
CA LYS A 465 -33.26 3.12 -8.34
C LYS A 465 -32.71 4.38 -7.65
N LEU A 466 -31.53 4.30 -7.01
CA LEU A 466 -30.98 5.34 -6.16
C LEU A 466 -29.88 6.12 -6.88
N PRO A 467 -29.93 7.48 -6.83
CA PRO A 467 -28.87 8.31 -7.38
C PRO A 467 -27.61 8.21 -6.53
N ILE A 468 -26.44 8.19 -7.19
CA ILE A 468 -25.15 8.30 -6.53
C ILE A 468 -24.87 9.78 -6.27
N LYS A 469 -24.67 10.17 -5.02
CA LYS A 469 -24.51 11.57 -4.61
C LYS A 469 -23.13 12.15 -4.90
N ALA A 470 -22.11 11.32 -4.98
CA ALA A 470 -20.74 11.77 -5.27
C ALA A 470 -20.45 11.73 -6.77
N PRO A 471 -19.60 12.64 -7.29
CA PRO A 471 -19.00 12.50 -8.61
C PRO A 471 -18.34 11.14 -8.77
N HIS A 472 -18.63 10.42 -9.86
CA HIS A 472 -18.10 9.08 -10.05
C HIS A 472 -17.71 8.80 -11.50
N HIS A 473 -16.83 7.83 -11.67
CA HIS A 473 -16.22 7.45 -12.94
C HIS A 473 -16.23 5.92 -13.07
N SER A 474 -16.33 5.42 -14.31
CA SER A 474 -16.31 3.99 -14.60
C SER A 474 -15.10 3.61 -15.47
N ILE A 475 -14.39 2.55 -15.08
CA ILE A 475 -13.38 1.87 -15.89
C ILE A 475 -13.91 0.46 -16.15
N ILE A 476 -14.16 0.13 -17.42
CA ILE A 476 -14.88 -1.08 -17.83
C ILE A 476 -14.00 -1.92 -18.75
N GLY A 477 -13.84 -3.22 -18.45
CA GLY A 477 -13.11 -4.15 -19.30
C GLY A 477 -13.98 -4.73 -20.43
N ASP A 478 -13.42 -4.91 -21.63
CA ASP A 478 -14.08 -5.54 -22.78
C ASP A 478 -13.30 -6.73 -23.37
N ARG A 479 -12.21 -7.15 -22.73
CA ARG A 479 -11.31 -8.24 -23.18
C ARG A 479 -10.67 -7.98 -24.56
N GLY A 480 -10.57 -6.72 -24.98
CA GLY A 480 -10.00 -6.34 -26.26
C GLY A 480 -10.85 -6.70 -27.48
N ARG A 481 -12.14 -6.99 -27.29
CA ARG A 481 -13.04 -7.39 -28.39
C ARG A 481 -13.55 -6.20 -29.21
N GLY A 482 -13.59 -5.00 -28.60
CA GLY A 482 -14.05 -3.77 -29.26
C GLY A 482 -15.55 -3.77 -29.62
N ASP A 483 -16.32 -4.67 -29.03
CA ASP A 483 -17.76 -4.86 -29.31
C ASP A 483 -18.67 -4.27 -28.22
N SER A 484 -18.17 -3.31 -27.42
CA SER A 484 -19.03 -2.55 -26.50
C SER A 484 -20.12 -1.81 -27.30
N PRO A 485 -21.40 -1.86 -26.84
CA PRO A 485 -21.88 -2.25 -25.49
C PRO A 485 -22.21 -3.75 -25.32
N ASN A 486 -21.93 -4.60 -26.28
CA ASN A 486 -22.25 -6.04 -26.22
C ASN A 486 -21.19 -6.89 -25.52
N SER A 487 -20.08 -6.24 -25.13
CA SER A 487 -18.91 -6.90 -24.53
C SER A 487 -19.06 -7.23 -23.05
N SER A 488 -18.03 -7.91 -22.56
CA SER A 488 -17.87 -8.27 -21.14
C SER A 488 -16.38 -8.38 -20.83
N ASP A 489 -15.98 -8.06 -19.62
CA ASP A 489 -14.63 -8.33 -19.11
C ASP A 489 -14.39 -9.84 -18.81
N GLY A 490 -15.36 -10.70 -19.14
CA GLY A 490 -15.36 -12.14 -18.88
C GLY A 490 -16.05 -12.52 -17.58
N VAL A 491 -16.37 -11.57 -16.73
CA VAL A 491 -17.11 -11.73 -15.46
C VAL A 491 -18.31 -10.79 -15.44
N VAL A 492 -18.12 -9.52 -15.74
CA VAL A 492 -19.14 -8.46 -15.69
C VAL A 492 -19.47 -8.00 -17.11
N PRO A 493 -20.73 -8.12 -17.56
CA PRO A 493 -21.16 -7.55 -18.84
C PRO A 493 -21.10 -6.03 -18.81
N TYR A 494 -20.77 -5.40 -19.94
CA TYR A 494 -20.75 -3.95 -20.09
C TYR A 494 -22.01 -3.28 -19.53
N ARG A 495 -23.22 -3.76 -19.94
CA ARG A 495 -24.51 -3.25 -19.46
C ARG A 495 -24.66 -3.26 -17.93
N SER A 496 -23.91 -4.10 -17.23
CA SER A 496 -23.92 -4.15 -15.77
C SER A 496 -22.94 -3.16 -15.15
N ALA A 497 -21.82 -2.90 -15.80
CA ALA A 497 -20.79 -1.99 -15.32
C ALA A 497 -21.05 -0.51 -15.70
N HIS A 498 -21.74 -0.29 -16.81
CA HIS A 498 -22.10 1.04 -17.32
C HIS A 498 -23.06 1.78 -16.39
N LEU A 499 -22.79 3.06 -16.16
CA LEU A 499 -23.66 3.99 -15.43
C LEU A 499 -23.84 5.29 -16.26
N ASP A 500 -25.08 5.59 -16.64
CA ASP A 500 -25.42 6.82 -17.37
C ASP A 500 -25.04 8.09 -16.59
N SER A 501 -24.97 8.01 -15.26
CA SER A 501 -24.62 9.10 -14.35
C SER A 501 -23.11 9.29 -14.15
N ALA A 502 -22.26 8.45 -14.73
CA ALA A 502 -20.81 8.57 -14.60
C ALA A 502 -20.29 9.84 -15.31
N GLN A 503 -19.44 10.63 -14.64
CA GLN A 503 -18.80 11.81 -15.24
C GLN A 503 -17.83 11.44 -16.37
N SER A 504 -17.21 10.26 -16.31
CA SER A 504 -16.46 9.67 -17.42
C SER A 504 -16.53 8.15 -17.37
N GLU A 505 -16.44 7.56 -18.55
CA GLU A 505 -16.33 6.13 -18.75
C GLU A 505 -15.10 5.84 -19.61
N LYS A 506 -14.26 4.88 -19.15
CA LYS A 506 -13.11 4.39 -19.88
C LYS A 506 -13.26 2.90 -20.12
N ILE A 507 -13.38 2.50 -21.38
CA ILE A 507 -13.33 1.10 -21.78
C ILE A 507 -11.87 0.72 -21.97
N ILE A 508 -11.45 -0.41 -21.34
CA ILE A 508 -10.08 -0.92 -21.42
C ILE A 508 -10.07 -2.30 -22.10
N PRO A 509 -9.04 -2.62 -22.93
CA PRO A 509 -8.98 -3.87 -23.70
C PRO A 509 -8.53 -5.07 -22.85
N TYR A 510 -9.06 -5.21 -21.63
CA TYR A 510 -8.66 -6.23 -20.66
C TYR A 510 -9.88 -6.95 -20.07
N GLY A 511 -9.61 -8.12 -19.49
CA GLY A 511 -10.60 -8.87 -18.70
C GLY A 511 -10.76 -8.29 -17.30
N HIS A 512 -11.51 -8.98 -16.45
CA HIS A 512 -11.90 -8.58 -15.09
C HIS A 512 -10.69 -8.21 -14.18
N GLY A 513 -9.52 -8.77 -14.42
CA GLY A 513 -8.26 -8.42 -13.74
C GLY A 513 -7.56 -7.16 -14.27
N GLY A 514 -8.16 -6.41 -15.21
CA GLY A 514 -7.55 -5.28 -15.89
C GLY A 514 -7.33 -4.01 -15.05
N TYR A 515 -7.68 -4.03 -13.77
CA TYR A 515 -7.46 -2.91 -12.85
C TYR A 515 -5.98 -2.47 -12.72
N GLN A 516 -5.03 -3.34 -13.05
CA GLN A 516 -3.59 -3.05 -13.07
C GLN A 516 -3.04 -2.80 -14.48
N SER A 517 -3.89 -2.72 -15.49
CA SER A 517 -3.42 -2.41 -16.84
C SER A 517 -2.93 -0.97 -16.93
N PRO A 518 -2.00 -0.67 -17.86
CA PRO A 518 -1.54 0.69 -18.09
C PRO A 518 -2.67 1.68 -18.32
N GLU A 519 -3.70 1.27 -19.08
CA GLU A 519 -4.87 2.10 -19.41
C GLU A 519 -5.74 2.37 -18.19
N SER A 520 -5.96 1.37 -17.33
CA SER A 520 -6.71 1.52 -16.09
C SER A 520 -6.00 2.46 -15.12
N ILE A 521 -4.68 2.28 -14.98
CA ILE A 521 -3.83 3.13 -14.14
C ILE A 521 -3.81 4.56 -14.68
N ALA A 522 -3.60 4.75 -15.99
CA ALA A 522 -3.59 6.07 -16.60
C ALA A 522 -4.92 6.82 -16.39
N GLU A 523 -6.05 6.12 -16.55
CA GLU A 523 -7.37 6.73 -16.30
C GLU A 523 -7.56 7.06 -14.80
N LEU A 524 -7.14 6.21 -13.89
CA LEU A 524 -7.19 6.51 -12.45
C LEU A 524 -6.35 7.75 -12.12
N LEU A 525 -5.10 7.85 -12.61
CA LEU A 525 -4.26 9.02 -12.40
C LEU A 525 -4.90 10.29 -12.98
N ARG A 526 -5.49 10.22 -14.17
CA ARG A 526 -6.24 11.31 -14.78
C ARG A 526 -7.39 11.79 -13.88
N ILE A 527 -8.15 10.85 -13.31
CA ILE A 527 -9.28 11.15 -12.41
C ILE A 527 -8.78 11.80 -11.10
N LEU A 528 -7.66 11.30 -10.54
CA LEU A 528 -7.06 11.88 -9.36
C LEU A 528 -6.53 13.29 -9.60
N ARG A 529 -5.91 13.55 -10.76
CA ARG A 529 -5.49 14.90 -11.17
C ARG A 529 -6.71 15.82 -11.36
N LEU A 530 -7.78 15.33 -11.99
CA LEU A 530 -9.05 16.07 -12.12
C LEU A 530 -9.63 16.44 -10.74
N HIS A 531 -9.55 15.54 -9.76
CA HIS A 531 -10.03 15.82 -8.40
C HIS A 531 -9.28 16.98 -7.74
N LEU A 532 -8.00 17.14 -8.04
CA LEU A 532 -7.16 18.24 -7.57
C LEU A 532 -7.28 19.52 -8.40
N GLY A 533 -8.05 19.52 -9.48
CA GLY A 533 -8.12 20.63 -10.43
C GLY A 533 -6.85 20.80 -11.27
N LEU A 534 -6.01 19.76 -11.35
CA LEU A 534 -4.78 19.76 -12.14
C LEU A 534 -5.09 19.44 -13.61
N LYS A 535 -4.28 19.98 -14.54
CA LYS A 535 -4.35 19.62 -15.95
C LYS A 535 -4.07 18.12 -16.13
N ALA A 536 -4.77 17.49 -17.05
CA ALA A 536 -4.43 16.15 -17.51
C ALA A 536 -3.06 16.24 -18.21
N GLU A 537 -2.04 15.60 -17.62
CA GLU A 537 -0.81 15.39 -18.37
C GLU A 537 -1.04 14.29 -19.41
N PRO A 538 -0.46 14.45 -20.64
CA PRO A 538 -0.37 13.33 -21.56
C PRO A 538 0.37 12.22 -20.81
N ALA A 539 -0.15 10.98 -20.90
CA ALA A 539 0.44 9.81 -20.27
C ALA A 539 1.94 9.79 -20.56
N HIS A 540 2.74 10.27 -19.61
CA HIS A 540 4.18 10.09 -19.67
C HIS A 540 4.40 8.59 -19.75
N LYS A 541 5.14 8.17 -20.78
CA LYS A 541 5.64 6.81 -20.90
C LYS A 541 6.21 6.45 -19.54
N MET A 542 5.46 5.67 -18.76
CA MET A 542 6.00 5.01 -17.59
C MET A 542 7.16 4.18 -18.13
N ALA A 543 8.37 4.69 -17.99
CA ALA A 543 9.56 3.94 -18.29
C ALA A 543 9.48 2.71 -17.41
N ALA A 544 9.16 1.57 -18.01
CA ALA A 544 9.43 0.29 -17.41
C ALA A 544 10.93 0.30 -17.15
N SER A 545 11.32 0.53 -15.90
CA SER A 545 12.68 0.26 -15.46
C SER A 545 12.81 -1.26 -15.54
N GLN A 546 13.51 -1.71 -16.59
CA GLN A 546 13.99 -3.07 -16.74
C GLN A 546 14.96 -3.43 -15.63
#